data_cd4989710d5f91748ba959370d4ba812
#
_entry.id   cd4989710d5f91748ba959370d4ba812
#
_cell.length_a   1.000
_cell.length_b   1.000
_cell.length_c   1.000
_cell.angle_alpha   90.00
_cell.angle_beta   90.00
_cell.angle_gamma   90.00
#
_symmetry.space_group_name_H-M   'P 1'
#
loop_
_entity.id
_entity.type
_entity.pdbx_description
1 polymer ?
#
loop_
_entity_poly.entity_id
_entity_poly.type
_entity_poly.pdbx_seq_one_letter_code
_entity_poly.pdbx_strand_id
1 'polypeptide(L)'
;MTKLVRQSVTLPASARELYAMYLSPRTHKAITGGKVVISARPGSKFSAFNGMLRGRMLHTVPGRLIVQAWRSAGWKKGDLDSTLILRFTPKGKKGRIDLVHANIPDHDYRGVNNGWKKYYWRPWRKYLSRH
;
A
#
# COMPACT_ATOMS: atom_id res chain seq x y z
N MET A 1 19.63 -4.98 10.78
CA MET A 1 18.87 -6.15 10.31
C MET A 1 17.49 -5.72 9.80
N THR A 2 16.91 -6.46 8.89
CA THR A 2 15.60 -6.12 8.31
C THR A 2 14.63 -7.26 8.50
N LYS A 3 13.33 -6.93 8.36
CA LYS A 3 12.25 -7.89 8.54
C LYS A 3 11.24 -7.80 7.40
N LEU A 4 10.40 -8.81 7.34
CA LEU A 4 9.35 -8.97 6.34
C LEU A 4 7.98 -8.93 7.01
N VAL A 5 7.07 -8.16 6.43
CA VAL A 5 5.65 -8.18 6.81
C VAL A 5 4.89 -8.93 5.72
N ARG A 6 4.00 -9.82 6.13
CA ARG A 6 3.16 -10.58 5.21
C ARG A 6 1.73 -10.59 5.74
N GLN A 7 0.78 -10.09 4.93
CA GLN A 7 -0.61 -9.99 5.33
C GLN A 7 -1.51 -10.29 4.12
N SER A 8 -2.77 -10.65 4.41
CA SER A 8 -3.80 -10.80 3.39
C SER A 8 -5.09 -10.17 3.91
N VAL A 9 -5.86 -9.57 3.00
CA VAL A 9 -7.17 -9.01 3.31
C VAL A 9 -8.11 -9.26 2.14
N THR A 10 -9.36 -9.57 2.45
CA THR A 10 -10.44 -9.66 1.46
C THR A 10 -11.39 -8.50 1.70
N LEU A 11 -11.65 -7.72 0.64
CA LEU A 11 -12.49 -6.53 0.72
C LEU A 11 -13.67 -6.65 -0.26
N PRO A 12 -14.82 -6.01 0.05
CA PRO A 12 -16.03 -6.13 -0.76
C PRO A 12 -16.01 -5.27 -2.03
N ALA A 13 -15.01 -5.49 -2.87
CA ALA A 13 -14.88 -4.89 -4.20
C ALA A 13 -14.04 -5.84 -5.04
N SER A 14 -14.15 -5.76 -6.36
CA SER A 14 -13.37 -6.64 -7.23
C SER A 14 -11.86 -6.35 -7.13
N ALA A 15 -11.05 -7.33 -7.49
CA ALA A 15 -9.60 -7.15 -7.52
C ALA A 15 -9.20 -5.96 -8.40
N ARG A 16 -9.83 -5.82 -9.57
CA ARG A 16 -9.58 -4.71 -10.49
C ARG A 16 -9.94 -3.37 -9.87
N GLU A 17 -11.07 -3.29 -9.17
CA GLU A 17 -11.49 -2.07 -8.48
C GLU A 17 -10.53 -1.70 -7.36
N LEU A 18 -10.11 -2.68 -6.55
CA LEU A 18 -9.17 -2.44 -5.47
C LEU A 18 -7.82 -1.92 -5.99
N TYR A 19 -7.33 -2.51 -7.08
CA TYR A 19 -6.12 -2.04 -7.76
C TYR A 19 -6.27 -0.58 -8.20
N ALA A 20 -7.37 -0.26 -8.87
CA ALA A 20 -7.63 1.09 -9.36
C ALA A 20 -7.77 2.10 -8.21
N MET A 21 -8.40 1.69 -7.11
CA MET A 21 -8.58 2.54 -5.93
C MET A 21 -7.24 2.91 -5.31
N TYR A 22 -6.33 1.97 -5.18
CA TYR A 22 -5.01 2.25 -4.63
C TYR A 22 -4.23 3.23 -5.50
N LEU A 23 -4.32 3.11 -6.81
CA LEU A 23 -3.60 3.97 -7.76
C LEU A 23 -4.27 5.32 -8.03
N SER A 24 -5.51 5.50 -7.60
CA SER A 24 -6.20 6.79 -7.73
C SER A 24 -5.81 7.71 -6.58
N PRO A 25 -5.16 8.85 -6.84
CA PRO A 25 -4.82 9.79 -5.78
C PRO A 25 -6.04 10.22 -4.97
N ARG A 26 -7.15 10.45 -5.65
CA ARG A 26 -8.41 10.89 -5.01
C ARG A 26 -8.96 9.81 -4.07
N THR A 27 -9.08 8.58 -4.56
CA THR A 27 -9.66 7.48 -3.76
C THR A 27 -8.71 7.06 -2.64
N HIS A 28 -7.43 6.96 -2.94
CA HIS A 28 -6.40 6.63 -1.94
C HIS A 28 -6.42 7.65 -0.80
N LYS A 29 -6.51 8.95 -1.12
CA LYS A 29 -6.66 10.01 -0.12
C LYS A 29 -7.96 9.87 0.67
N ALA A 30 -9.07 9.55 0.01
CA ALA A 30 -10.36 9.36 0.68
C ALA A 30 -10.30 8.21 1.70
N ILE A 31 -9.56 7.16 1.39
CA ILE A 31 -9.37 6.02 2.28
C ILE A 31 -8.49 6.37 3.48
N THR A 32 -7.37 7.05 3.24
CA THR A 32 -6.32 7.24 4.26
C THR A 32 -6.42 8.58 4.99
N GLY A 33 -7.04 9.56 4.39
CA GLY A 33 -7.22 10.89 5.00
C GLY A 33 -6.12 11.90 4.73
N GLY A 34 -5.01 11.49 4.10
CA GLY A 34 -3.88 12.37 3.82
C GLY A 34 -3.62 12.53 2.33
N LYS A 35 -2.91 13.60 1.96
CA LYS A 35 -2.57 13.84 0.56
C LYS A 35 -1.76 12.68 -0.01
N VAL A 36 -2.09 12.28 -1.24
CA VAL A 36 -1.45 11.18 -1.96
C VAL A 36 -0.99 11.66 -3.33
N VAL A 37 0.24 11.30 -3.67
CA VAL A 37 0.80 11.42 -5.03
C VAL A 37 1.12 10.01 -5.48
N ILE A 38 0.49 9.56 -6.55
CA ILE A 38 0.67 8.19 -7.03
C ILE A 38 0.30 8.09 -8.51
N SER A 39 0.96 7.19 -9.22
CA SER A 39 0.68 6.89 -10.62
C SER A 39 1.08 5.44 -10.87
N ALA A 40 0.46 4.80 -11.84
CA ALA A 40 0.83 3.45 -12.25
C ALA A 40 2.15 3.41 -13.02
N ARG A 41 2.67 4.55 -13.43
CA ARG A 41 3.85 4.64 -14.28
C ARG A 41 5.13 4.26 -13.54
N PRO A 42 5.90 3.26 -14.00
CA PRO A 42 7.17 2.91 -13.39
C PRO A 42 8.12 4.11 -13.32
N GLY A 43 8.80 4.25 -12.19
CA GLY A 43 9.70 5.36 -11.93
C GLY A 43 9.04 6.61 -11.36
N SER A 44 7.70 6.69 -11.37
CA SER A 44 6.97 7.85 -10.85
C SER A 44 7.08 7.92 -9.32
N LYS A 45 7.01 9.13 -8.80
CA LYS A 45 7.06 9.37 -7.36
C LYS A 45 5.79 8.90 -6.67
N PHE A 46 5.96 8.38 -5.47
CA PHE A 46 4.87 8.01 -4.58
C PHE A 46 5.01 8.75 -3.27
N SER A 47 3.91 9.30 -2.76
CA SER A 47 3.82 9.74 -1.39
C SER A 47 2.40 9.57 -0.87
N ALA A 48 2.27 9.38 0.44
CA ALA A 48 0.99 9.25 1.12
C ALA A 48 1.09 9.88 2.51
N PHE A 49 -0.05 10.11 3.13
CA PHE A 49 -0.12 10.74 4.47
C PHE A 49 0.66 12.05 4.51
N ASN A 50 0.42 12.92 3.53
CA ASN A 50 1.05 14.24 3.45
C ASN A 50 2.59 14.17 3.41
N GLY A 51 3.14 13.13 2.78
CA GLY A 51 4.59 12.96 2.63
C GLY A 51 5.25 12.14 3.74
N MET A 52 4.48 11.65 4.71
CA MET A 52 5.02 10.75 5.75
C MET A 52 5.53 9.44 5.18
N LEU A 53 4.90 8.97 4.11
CA LEU A 53 5.36 7.82 3.34
C LEU A 53 5.81 8.31 1.98
N ARG A 54 6.94 7.78 1.50
CA ARG A 54 7.52 8.17 0.22
C ARG A 54 8.12 6.97 -0.49
N GLY A 55 8.24 7.07 -1.80
CA GLY A 55 8.87 6.05 -2.60
C GLY A 55 8.72 6.29 -4.09
N ARG A 56 8.83 5.20 -4.83
CA ARG A 56 8.67 5.20 -6.29
C ARG A 56 7.92 3.98 -6.73
N MET A 57 7.16 4.13 -7.79
CA MET A 57 6.53 3.00 -8.44
C MET A 57 7.61 2.23 -9.20
N LEU A 58 7.73 0.93 -8.95
CA LEU A 58 8.72 0.09 -9.61
C LEU A 58 8.11 -0.71 -10.75
N HIS A 59 6.93 -1.28 -10.53
CA HIS A 59 6.29 -2.14 -11.52
C HIS A 59 4.80 -2.26 -11.25
N THR A 60 4.00 -2.34 -12.31
CA THR A 60 2.57 -2.60 -12.19
C THR A 60 2.13 -3.59 -13.26
N VAL A 61 1.15 -4.42 -12.90
CA VAL A 61 0.41 -5.25 -13.85
C VAL A 61 -1.06 -4.92 -13.63
N PRO A 62 -1.75 -4.35 -14.63
CA PRO A 62 -3.11 -3.86 -14.45
C PRO A 62 -4.05 -4.87 -13.80
N GLY A 63 -4.67 -4.46 -12.70
CA GLY A 63 -5.61 -5.26 -11.95
C GLY A 63 -5.00 -6.38 -11.12
N ARG A 64 -3.67 -6.56 -11.13
CA ARG A 64 -3.03 -7.73 -10.52
C ARG A 64 -1.89 -7.43 -9.57
N LEU A 65 -1.04 -6.44 -9.87
CA LEU A 65 0.21 -6.30 -9.14
C LEU A 65 0.66 -4.85 -9.07
N ILE A 66 1.13 -4.45 -7.88
CA ILE A 66 1.80 -3.17 -7.66
C ILE A 66 3.07 -3.46 -6.88
N VAL A 67 4.21 -2.95 -7.34
CA VAL A 67 5.50 -3.05 -6.65
C VAL A 67 6.05 -1.65 -6.48
N GLN A 68 6.40 -1.29 -5.25
CA GLN A 68 6.91 0.04 -4.91
C GLN A 68 8.17 -0.05 -4.06
N ALA A 69 9.08 0.90 -4.28
CA ALA A 69 10.05 1.25 -3.26
C ALA A 69 9.32 2.13 -2.25
N TRP A 70 9.58 1.96 -0.94
CA TRP A 70 8.74 2.56 0.09
C TRP A 70 9.58 2.86 1.33
N ARG A 71 9.38 4.04 1.91
CA ARG A 71 10.01 4.38 3.18
C ARG A 71 9.14 5.34 3.98
N SER A 72 9.28 5.28 5.31
CA SER A 72 8.64 6.23 6.21
C SER A 72 9.60 7.39 6.50
N ALA A 73 9.04 8.58 6.68
CA ALA A 73 9.82 9.78 7.01
C ALA A 73 10.63 9.63 8.30
N GLY A 74 10.18 8.77 9.23
CA GLY A 74 10.89 8.53 10.48
C GLY A 74 12.07 7.57 10.38
N TRP A 75 12.32 7.01 9.21
CA TRP A 75 13.46 6.10 9.04
C TRP A 75 14.78 6.86 9.02
N LYS A 76 15.83 6.18 9.44
CA LYS A 76 17.18 6.75 9.48
C LYS A 76 17.74 6.92 8.08
N LYS A 77 18.64 7.88 7.91
CA LYS A 77 19.28 8.15 6.63
C LYS A 77 19.98 6.91 6.04
N GLY A 78 20.57 6.07 6.87
CA GLY A 78 21.24 4.85 6.46
C GLY A 78 20.31 3.67 6.19
N ASP A 79 19.03 3.78 6.52
CA ASP A 79 18.06 2.72 6.21
C ASP A 79 17.78 2.70 4.72
N LEU A 80 17.87 1.51 4.12
CA LEU A 80 17.50 1.33 2.72
C LEU A 80 15.98 1.40 2.56
N ASP A 81 15.53 1.76 1.35
CA ASP A 81 14.12 1.68 1.03
C ASP A 81 13.64 0.24 1.13
N SER A 82 12.43 0.06 1.65
CA SER A 82 11.78 -1.24 1.63
C SER A 82 11.14 -1.50 0.26
N THR A 83 10.73 -2.74 0.03
CA THR A 83 10.00 -3.13 -1.18
C THR A 83 8.61 -3.60 -0.78
N LEU A 84 7.60 -2.92 -1.32
CA LEU A 84 6.21 -3.25 -1.10
C LEU A 84 5.66 -3.94 -2.33
N ILE A 85 5.03 -5.10 -2.12
CA ILE A 85 4.38 -5.87 -3.17
C ILE A 85 2.93 -6.07 -2.77
N LEU A 86 2.01 -5.60 -3.62
CA LEU A 86 0.59 -5.80 -3.46
C LEU A 86 0.10 -6.65 -4.64
N ARG A 87 -0.46 -7.80 -4.33
CA ARG A 87 -1.03 -8.69 -5.33
C ARG A 87 -2.55 -8.73 -5.18
N PHE A 88 -3.25 -8.49 -6.27
CA PHE A 88 -4.71 -8.43 -6.30
C PHE A 88 -5.26 -9.66 -7.00
N THR A 89 -6.16 -10.39 -6.34
CA THR A 89 -6.69 -11.64 -6.83
C THR A 89 -8.21 -11.67 -6.66
N PRO A 90 -8.98 -12.14 -7.66
CA PRO A 90 -10.42 -12.33 -7.49
C PRO A 90 -10.72 -13.36 -6.42
N LYS A 91 -11.73 -13.06 -5.60
CA LYS A 91 -12.25 -13.99 -4.57
C LYS A 91 -13.77 -14.00 -4.67
N GLY A 92 -14.31 -14.78 -5.63
CA GLY A 92 -15.73 -14.67 -5.99
C GLY A 92 -16.00 -13.27 -6.53
N LYS A 93 -16.98 -12.59 -5.96
CA LYS A 93 -17.31 -11.20 -6.30
C LYS A 93 -16.44 -10.19 -5.56
N LYS A 94 -15.66 -10.65 -4.60
CA LYS A 94 -14.77 -9.81 -3.80
C LYS A 94 -13.35 -9.82 -4.36
N GLY A 95 -12.49 -9.02 -3.77
CA GLY A 95 -11.08 -8.98 -4.10
C GLY A 95 -10.22 -9.28 -2.88
N ARG A 96 -9.13 -9.99 -3.11
CA ARG A 96 -8.13 -10.29 -2.10
C ARG A 96 -6.86 -9.53 -2.43
N ILE A 97 -6.27 -8.92 -1.41
CA ILE A 97 -4.95 -8.28 -1.51
C ILE A 97 -3.98 -9.09 -0.65
N ASP A 98 -2.94 -9.61 -1.28
CA ASP A 98 -1.82 -10.22 -0.58
C ASP A 98 -0.68 -9.22 -0.56
N LEU A 99 -0.25 -8.87 0.65
CA LEU A 99 0.82 -7.91 0.88
C LEU A 99 2.08 -8.64 1.30
N VAL A 100 3.19 -8.32 0.63
CA VAL A 100 4.53 -8.67 1.07
C VAL A 100 5.31 -7.37 1.13
N HIS A 101 5.79 -7.01 2.31
CA HIS A 101 6.54 -5.78 2.52
C HIS A 101 7.89 -6.16 3.09
N ALA A 102 8.90 -6.18 2.23
CA ALA A 102 10.22 -6.71 2.54
C ALA A 102 11.20 -5.60 2.89
N ASN A 103 12.27 -5.97 3.58
CA ASN A 103 13.38 -5.08 3.90
C ASN A 103 12.98 -3.91 4.80
N ILE A 104 12.15 -4.18 5.80
CA ILE A 104 11.72 -3.17 6.77
C ILE A 104 12.75 -3.08 7.89
N PRO A 105 13.23 -1.88 8.25
CA PRO A 105 14.13 -1.74 9.39
C PRO A 105 13.52 -2.30 10.68
N ASP A 106 14.31 -3.02 11.48
CA ASP A 106 13.85 -3.60 12.73
C ASP A 106 13.14 -2.58 13.63
N HIS A 107 13.66 -1.36 13.70
CA HIS A 107 13.11 -0.34 14.60
C HIS A 107 11.70 0.11 14.23
N ASP A 108 11.22 -0.20 13.02
CA ASP A 108 9.87 0.17 12.59
C ASP A 108 9.02 -1.03 12.15
N TYR A 109 9.48 -2.25 12.42
CA TYR A 109 8.73 -3.44 12.03
C TYR A 109 7.30 -3.44 12.59
N ARG A 110 7.17 -3.19 13.91
CA ARG A 110 5.85 -3.18 14.55
C ARG A 110 4.96 -2.08 14.00
N GLY A 111 5.53 -0.89 13.79
CA GLY A 111 4.80 0.24 13.24
C GLY A 111 4.26 -0.04 11.85
N VAL A 112 5.07 -0.63 10.98
CA VAL A 112 4.66 -0.98 9.62
C VAL A 112 3.64 -2.11 9.64
N ASN A 113 3.90 -3.17 10.41
CA ASN A 113 2.99 -4.30 10.49
C ASN A 113 1.59 -3.90 10.99
N ASN A 114 1.54 -3.11 12.05
CA ASN A 114 0.27 -2.63 12.59
C ASN A 114 -0.35 -1.53 11.73
N GLY A 115 0.50 -0.72 11.10
CA GLY A 115 0.08 0.40 10.26
C GLY A 115 -0.76 -0.03 9.07
N TRP A 116 -0.42 -1.14 8.42
CA TRP A 116 -1.21 -1.65 7.31
C TRP A 116 -2.66 -1.92 7.72
N LYS A 117 -2.86 -2.49 8.91
CA LYS A 117 -4.21 -2.77 9.42
C LYS A 117 -4.93 -1.48 9.81
N LYS A 118 -4.26 -0.61 10.57
CA LYS A 118 -4.84 0.60 11.14
C LYS A 118 -5.10 1.68 10.10
N TYR A 119 -4.19 1.86 9.14
CA TYR A 119 -4.23 2.99 8.21
C TYR A 119 -4.68 2.61 6.80
N TYR A 120 -4.74 1.33 6.46
CA TYR A 120 -5.18 0.86 5.15
C TYR A 120 -6.36 -0.08 5.22
N TRP A 121 -6.21 -1.29 5.80
CA TRP A 121 -7.28 -2.28 5.71
C TRP A 121 -8.56 -1.86 6.40
N ARG A 122 -8.51 -1.34 7.62
CA ARG A 122 -9.69 -0.88 8.35
C ARG A 122 -10.37 0.31 7.68
N PRO A 123 -9.66 1.41 7.38
CA PRO A 123 -10.31 2.54 6.71
C PRO A 123 -10.78 2.22 5.30
N TRP A 124 -10.09 1.34 4.58
CA TRP A 124 -10.51 0.92 3.25
C TRP A 124 -11.83 0.14 3.32
N ARG A 125 -11.92 -0.81 4.24
CA ARG A 125 -13.17 -1.54 4.45
C ARG A 125 -14.32 -0.61 4.82
N LYS A 126 -14.05 0.36 5.69
CA LYS A 126 -15.04 1.37 6.08
C LYS A 126 -15.48 2.22 4.88
N TYR A 127 -14.54 2.64 4.05
CA TYR A 127 -14.84 3.38 2.83
C TYR A 127 -15.77 2.60 1.92
N LEU A 128 -15.49 1.33 1.69
CA LEU A 128 -16.29 0.47 0.82
C LEU A 128 -17.69 0.22 1.39
N SER A 129 -17.85 0.20 2.70
CA SER A 129 -19.18 0.00 3.34
C SER A 129 -20.10 1.20 3.14
N ARG A 130 -19.56 2.38 2.81
CA ARG A 130 -20.32 3.61 2.59
C ARG A 130 -20.55 3.93 1.12
N HIS A 131 -19.84 3.28 0.27
CA HIS A 131 -19.85 3.53 -1.17
C HIS A 131 -20.09 2.23 -1.92
#